data_2b3179daeff0e550aa00e89cf0f59894
#
_entry.id   2b3179daeff0e550aa00e89cf0f59894
#
_cell.length_a   1.000
_cell.length_b   1.000
_cell.length_c   1.000
_cell.angle_alpha   90.00
_cell.angle_beta   90.00
_cell.angle_gamma   90.00
#
_symmetry.space_group_name_H-M   'P 1'
#
loop_
_entity.id
_entity.type
_entity.pdbx_description
1 polymer ?
#
loop_
_entity_poly.entity_id
_entity_poly.type
_entity_poly.pdbx_seq_one_letter_code
_entity_poly.pdbx_strand_id
1 'polypeptide(L)'
;MDRSVLDSSIHPDRVWRDTWLAMSRAHTENVERFTEWAAENDAELGLGDSPEAVFQTMEDVAQQLHENPVDGFDRTSFDQTVFGLNRDQGRWDVLASFISSFRDGDSAAAREAAKAGSLRIAADRERLADGGPSTFTTIRCEADWPKGTGGYYADMREYTDKYAYGLGAMLSAPDACTFRSYTPDEKPVELKRDGYPTGIVVQGHYDTQTAWAGGPAMAKRLRDSLIIVENDSNHGYYGGPDYDCVTEQIDDYLIDGILPGSATTCPGQPMPNLKSADTADEDNLTEKVQEQIDEEEEQPAPPVPAPIPAA
;
A
#
# COMPACT_ATOMS: atom_id res chain seq x y z
N MET A 1 25.92 -6.58 13.83
CA MET A 1 24.96 -5.48 13.53
C MET A 1 24.74 -4.77 14.83
N ASP A 2 25.04 -3.49 14.89
CA ASP A 2 24.99 -2.75 16.16
C ASP A 2 23.66 -1.99 16.35
N ARG A 3 23.01 -1.64 15.24
CA ARG A 3 21.73 -0.93 15.22
C ARG A 3 20.90 -1.42 14.03
N SER A 4 19.58 -1.50 14.18
CA SER A 4 18.66 -1.94 13.15
C SER A 4 17.32 -1.24 13.24
N VAL A 5 16.78 -0.87 12.08
CA VAL A 5 15.44 -0.32 11.92
C VAL A 5 14.69 -1.18 10.93
N LEU A 6 13.47 -1.54 11.24
CA LEU A 6 12.53 -2.23 10.36
C LEU A 6 11.37 -1.27 10.13
N ASP A 7 11.44 -0.57 9.01
CA ASP A 7 10.39 0.37 8.62
C ASP A 7 9.33 -0.35 7.80
N SER A 8 8.11 -0.36 8.33
CA SER A 8 6.96 -1.07 7.75
C SER A 8 7.12 -2.59 7.69
N SER A 9 6.94 -3.24 8.83
CA SER A 9 7.22 -4.68 8.98
C SER A 9 6.05 -5.58 8.62
N ILE A 10 6.32 -6.67 7.90
CA ILE A 10 5.38 -7.79 7.78
C ILE A 10 5.23 -8.54 9.10
N HIS A 11 4.16 -9.30 9.23
CA HIS A 11 3.95 -10.17 10.39
C HIS A 11 4.95 -11.33 10.36
N PRO A 12 5.69 -11.61 11.46
CA PRO A 12 6.75 -12.62 11.49
C PRO A 12 6.31 -14.05 11.18
N ASP A 13 5.02 -14.36 11.41
CA ASP A 13 4.45 -15.68 11.18
C ASP A 13 3.55 -15.76 9.93
N ARG A 14 3.42 -14.65 9.18
CA ARG A 14 2.57 -14.55 7.98
C ARG A 14 3.42 -14.09 6.81
N VAL A 15 4.16 -15.00 6.21
CA VAL A 15 5.08 -14.68 5.13
C VAL A 15 4.40 -14.89 3.78
N TRP A 16 4.63 -13.97 2.87
CA TRP A 16 4.20 -13.95 1.48
C TRP A 16 2.69 -14.05 1.29
N ARG A 17 2.13 -15.25 1.05
CA ARG A 17 0.71 -15.40 0.73
C ARG A 17 -0.21 -14.75 1.78
N ASP A 18 0.06 -14.98 3.05
CA ASP A 18 -0.72 -14.39 4.14
C ASP A 18 -0.52 -12.87 4.24
N THR A 19 0.64 -12.37 3.80
CA THR A 19 0.90 -10.93 3.63
C THR A 19 0.00 -10.34 2.54
N TRP A 20 -0.11 -11.00 1.37
CA TRP A 20 -1.02 -10.56 0.30
C TRP A 20 -2.48 -10.53 0.73
N LEU A 21 -2.92 -11.55 1.45
CA LEU A 21 -4.28 -11.59 2.01
C LEU A 21 -4.50 -10.49 3.06
N ALA A 22 -3.50 -10.18 3.86
CA ALA A 22 -3.56 -9.07 4.81
C ALA A 22 -3.58 -7.70 4.09
N MET A 23 -2.79 -7.54 3.04
CA MET A 23 -2.79 -6.36 2.17
C MET A 23 -4.18 -6.09 1.57
N SER A 24 -4.83 -7.12 1.03
CA SER A 24 -6.19 -6.98 0.48
C SER A 24 -7.17 -6.43 1.53
N ARG A 25 -7.14 -6.94 2.76
CA ARG A 25 -7.98 -6.43 3.85
C ARG A 25 -7.66 -4.99 4.25
N ALA A 26 -6.37 -4.67 4.37
CA ALA A 26 -5.93 -3.32 4.73
C ALA A 26 -6.32 -2.28 3.68
N HIS A 27 -6.27 -2.64 2.40
CA HIS A 27 -6.77 -1.76 1.33
C HIS A 27 -8.27 -1.50 1.46
N THR A 28 -9.08 -2.52 1.74
CA THR A 28 -10.53 -2.34 1.95
C THR A 28 -10.81 -1.43 3.15
N GLU A 29 -10.12 -1.65 4.27
CA GLU A 29 -10.24 -0.79 5.46
C GLU A 29 -9.87 0.67 5.12
N ASN A 30 -8.86 0.87 4.29
CA ASN A 30 -8.47 2.22 3.87
C ASN A 30 -9.46 2.84 2.86
N VAL A 31 -10.15 2.04 2.03
CA VAL A 31 -11.27 2.52 1.21
C VAL A 31 -12.43 2.98 2.08
N GLU A 32 -12.74 2.28 3.17
CA GLU A 32 -13.76 2.72 4.14
C GLU A 32 -13.41 4.10 4.72
N ARG A 33 -12.14 4.32 5.11
CA ARG A 33 -11.66 5.64 5.56
C ARG A 33 -11.74 6.72 4.48
N PHE A 34 -11.41 6.37 3.24
CA PHE A 34 -11.57 7.27 2.10
C PHE A 34 -13.03 7.68 1.91
N THR A 35 -13.96 6.74 2.00
CA THR A 35 -15.39 7.06 1.85
C THR A 35 -15.91 7.97 2.97
N GLU A 36 -15.41 7.81 4.20
CA GLU A 36 -15.70 8.69 5.32
C GLU A 36 -15.19 10.12 5.04
N TRP A 37 -13.91 10.24 4.66
CA TRP A 37 -13.30 11.52 4.32
C TRP A 37 -14.00 12.20 3.12
N ALA A 38 -14.33 11.46 2.07
CA ALA A 38 -14.99 12.00 0.89
C ALA A 38 -16.42 12.49 1.21
N ALA A 39 -17.15 11.77 2.05
CA ALA A 39 -18.49 12.18 2.50
C ALA A 39 -18.45 13.47 3.34
N GLU A 40 -17.44 13.65 4.19
CA GLU A 40 -17.23 14.89 4.95
C GLU A 40 -16.90 16.09 4.06
N ASN A 41 -16.44 15.85 2.85
CA ASN A 41 -16.08 16.84 1.84
C ASN A 41 -17.00 16.80 0.60
N ASP A 42 -18.22 16.28 0.73
CA ASP A 42 -19.17 16.14 -0.38
C ASP A 42 -19.52 17.46 -1.07
N ALA A 43 -19.50 18.56 -0.34
CA ALA A 43 -19.76 19.89 -0.90
C ALA A 43 -18.77 20.28 -2.01
N GLU A 44 -17.52 19.84 -1.91
CA GLU A 44 -16.42 20.07 -2.85
C GLU A 44 -16.31 18.95 -3.88
N LEU A 45 -16.54 17.69 -3.46
CA LEU A 45 -16.30 16.51 -4.29
C LEU A 45 -17.54 16.03 -5.05
N GLY A 46 -18.73 16.18 -4.45
CA GLY A 46 -19.99 15.68 -5.01
C GLY A 46 -20.05 14.17 -5.21
N LEU A 47 -19.31 13.39 -4.38
CA LEU A 47 -19.28 11.93 -4.47
C LEU A 47 -20.39 11.26 -3.64
N GLY A 48 -20.97 11.97 -2.69
CA GLY A 48 -22.06 11.50 -1.81
C GLY A 48 -21.87 12.01 -0.38
N ASP A 49 -23.00 12.25 0.30
CA ASP A 49 -23.08 12.86 1.65
C ASP A 49 -22.96 11.84 2.80
N SER A 50 -22.68 10.58 2.47
CA SER A 50 -22.43 9.51 3.43
C SER A 50 -21.41 8.51 2.86
N PRO A 51 -20.68 7.77 3.72
CA PRO A 51 -19.74 6.74 3.27
C PRO A 51 -20.38 5.72 2.31
N GLU A 52 -21.62 5.33 2.58
CA GLU A 52 -22.39 4.39 1.73
C GLU A 52 -22.70 5.01 0.37
N ALA A 53 -23.03 6.33 0.31
CA ALA A 53 -23.31 7.02 -0.96
C ALA A 53 -22.03 7.17 -1.79
N VAL A 54 -20.91 7.50 -1.18
CA VAL A 54 -19.60 7.55 -1.84
C VAL A 54 -19.24 6.17 -2.39
N PHE A 55 -19.36 5.12 -1.58
CA PHE A 55 -19.09 3.75 -2.02
C PHE A 55 -20.01 3.34 -3.20
N GLN A 56 -21.28 3.73 -3.15
CA GLN A 56 -22.21 3.45 -4.25
C GLN A 56 -21.80 4.18 -5.53
N THR A 57 -21.34 5.42 -5.44
CA THR A 57 -20.80 6.17 -6.59
C THR A 57 -19.59 5.45 -7.20
N MET A 58 -18.69 4.92 -6.37
CA MET A 58 -17.55 4.12 -6.85
C MET A 58 -18.01 2.85 -7.59
N GLU A 59 -18.99 2.12 -7.04
CA GLU A 59 -19.54 0.91 -7.68
C GLU A 59 -20.31 1.22 -8.97
N ASP A 60 -21.03 2.33 -9.02
CA ASP A 60 -21.75 2.76 -10.24
C ASP A 60 -20.75 3.09 -11.36
N VAL A 61 -19.65 3.78 -11.05
CA VAL A 61 -18.55 4.04 -11.99
C VAL A 61 -17.89 2.72 -12.43
N ALA A 62 -17.59 1.84 -11.51
CA ALA A 62 -16.99 0.55 -11.80
C ALA A 62 -17.90 -0.31 -12.69
N GLN A 63 -19.22 -0.32 -12.45
CA GLN A 63 -20.19 -1.03 -13.25
C GLN A 63 -20.33 -0.40 -14.65
N GLN A 64 -20.35 0.93 -14.75
CA GLN A 64 -20.36 1.64 -16.04
C GLN A 64 -19.14 1.25 -16.89
N LEU A 65 -17.94 1.22 -16.30
CA LEU A 65 -16.71 0.83 -16.98
C LEU A 65 -16.67 -0.67 -17.34
N HIS A 66 -17.36 -1.51 -16.56
CA HIS A 66 -17.55 -2.92 -16.93
C HIS A 66 -18.40 -3.06 -18.20
N GLU A 67 -19.48 -2.30 -18.31
CA GLU A 67 -20.41 -2.35 -19.43
C GLU A 67 -19.89 -1.59 -20.66
N ASN A 68 -19.26 -0.46 -20.44
CA ASN A 68 -18.81 0.48 -21.47
C ASN A 68 -17.41 1.02 -21.15
N PRO A 69 -16.34 0.27 -21.46
CA PRO A 69 -14.97 0.74 -21.24
C PRO A 69 -14.65 2.05 -21.99
N VAL A 70 -13.89 2.95 -21.38
CA VAL A 70 -13.43 4.22 -21.98
C VAL A 70 -12.02 4.03 -22.52
N ASP A 71 -11.82 4.12 -23.82
CA ASP A 71 -10.53 3.92 -24.49
C ASP A 71 -9.76 2.66 -24.05
N GLY A 72 -10.52 1.58 -23.75
CA GLY A 72 -9.99 0.31 -23.28
C GLY A 72 -9.75 0.23 -21.77
N PHE A 73 -9.99 1.30 -21.05
CA PHE A 73 -9.97 1.34 -19.59
C PHE A 73 -11.29 0.78 -19.04
N ASP A 74 -11.22 -0.36 -18.39
CA ASP A 74 -12.35 -1.14 -17.89
C ASP A 74 -12.42 -1.16 -16.36
N ARG A 75 -13.39 -1.90 -15.80
CA ARG A 75 -13.52 -2.10 -14.35
C ARG A 75 -12.23 -2.60 -13.71
N THR A 76 -11.54 -3.53 -14.34
CA THR A 76 -10.29 -4.08 -13.78
C THR A 76 -9.23 -3.00 -13.66
N SER A 77 -9.11 -2.16 -14.68
CA SER A 77 -8.20 -1.02 -14.69
C SER A 77 -8.58 0.02 -13.63
N PHE A 78 -9.88 0.27 -13.46
CA PHE A 78 -10.40 1.15 -12.40
C PHE A 78 -10.07 0.62 -11.02
N ASP A 79 -10.38 -0.64 -10.72
CA ASP A 79 -10.10 -1.27 -9.42
C ASP A 79 -8.59 -1.24 -9.11
N GLN A 80 -7.71 -1.47 -10.08
CA GLN A 80 -6.25 -1.39 -9.92
C GLN A 80 -5.79 0.04 -9.63
N THR A 81 -6.40 1.04 -10.29
CA THR A 81 -6.04 2.44 -10.07
C THR A 81 -6.51 2.91 -8.70
N VAL A 82 -7.73 2.58 -8.29
CA VAL A 82 -8.22 2.84 -6.93
C VAL A 82 -7.29 2.21 -5.89
N PHE A 83 -6.91 0.96 -6.08
CA PHE A 83 -5.96 0.28 -5.20
C PHE A 83 -4.62 1.02 -5.10
N GLY A 84 -4.08 1.50 -6.22
CA GLY A 84 -2.83 2.25 -6.26
C GLY A 84 -2.93 3.62 -5.59
N LEU A 85 -3.95 4.41 -5.91
CA LEU A 85 -4.13 5.77 -5.39
C LEU A 85 -4.58 5.80 -3.92
N ASN A 86 -5.31 4.77 -3.46
CA ASN A 86 -5.82 4.70 -2.10
C ASN A 86 -4.72 4.54 -1.03
N ARG A 87 -3.51 4.17 -1.40
CA ARG A 87 -2.39 3.94 -0.48
C ARG A 87 -1.91 5.21 0.23
N ASP A 88 -1.98 6.35 -0.45
CA ASP A 88 -1.51 7.64 0.04
C ASP A 88 -2.70 8.53 0.44
N GLN A 89 -2.98 8.58 1.74
CA GLN A 89 -4.10 9.39 2.23
C GLN A 89 -3.90 10.90 2.04
N GLY A 90 -2.67 11.37 1.92
CA GLY A 90 -2.35 12.77 1.65
C GLY A 90 -2.77 13.22 0.24
N ARG A 91 -3.04 12.26 -0.65
CA ARG A 91 -3.42 12.47 -2.05
C ARG A 91 -4.83 11.93 -2.38
N TRP A 92 -5.71 11.81 -1.40
CA TRP A 92 -7.08 11.35 -1.64
C TRP A 92 -7.93 12.33 -2.48
N ASP A 93 -7.52 13.58 -2.61
CA ASP A 93 -8.08 14.52 -3.58
C ASP A 93 -7.86 14.05 -5.03
N VAL A 94 -6.70 13.46 -5.34
CA VAL A 94 -6.41 12.85 -6.65
C VAL A 94 -7.32 11.64 -6.88
N LEU A 95 -7.49 10.77 -5.88
CA LEU A 95 -8.41 9.63 -5.98
C LEU A 95 -9.86 10.10 -6.19
N ALA A 96 -10.31 11.10 -5.44
CA ALA A 96 -11.65 11.66 -5.57
C ALA A 96 -11.86 12.28 -6.96
N SER A 97 -10.90 13.05 -7.46
CA SER A 97 -10.94 13.63 -8.82
C SER A 97 -10.97 12.55 -9.90
N PHE A 98 -10.20 11.47 -9.70
CA PHE A 98 -10.20 10.32 -10.60
C PHE A 98 -11.59 9.66 -10.67
N ILE A 99 -12.23 9.40 -9.53
CA ILE A 99 -13.57 8.80 -9.48
C ILE A 99 -14.61 9.75 -10.10
N SER A 100 -14.60 11.04 -9.73
CA SER A 100 -15.55 12.06 -10.24
C SER A 100 -15.50 12.18 -11.75
N SER A 101 -14.32 12.03 -12.35
CA SER A 101 -14.14 12.17 -13.80
C SER A 101 -14.95 11.15 -14.62
N PHE A 102 -15.27 10.00 -14.07
CA PHE A 102 -16.08 8.95 -14.73
C PHE A 102 -17.58 9.07 -14.45
N ARG A 103 -17.98 9.79 -13.40
CA ARG A 103 -19.38 9.86 -12.94
C ARG A 103 -20.34 10.32 -14.02
N ASP A 104 -19.95 11.26 -14.84
CA ASP A 104 -20.79 11.90 -15.86
C ASP A 104 -20.74 11.19 -17.23
N GLY A 105 -20.15 10.00 -17.31
CA GLY A 105 -20.11 9.16 -18.50
C GLY A 105 -18.98 9.51 -19.50
N ASP A 106 -19.16 9.19 -20.79
CA ASP A 106 -18.15 9.42 -21.84
C ASP A 106 -17.92 10.92 -22.07
N SER A 107 -17.05 11.50 -21.31
CA SER A 107 -16.66 12.91 -21.33
C SER A 107 -15.15 13.05 -21.61
N ALA A 108 -14.69 14.30 -21.84
CA ALA A 108 -13.26 14.57 -21.93
C ALA A 108 -12.55 14.21 -20.61
N ALA A 109 -13.21 14.47 -19.48
CA ALA A 109 -12.71 14.11 -18.14
C ALA A 109 -12.55 12.59 -17.98
N ALA A 110 -13.53 11.77 -18.41
CA ALA A 110 -13.43 10.31 -18.38
C ALA A 110 -12.24 9.80 -19.22
N ARG A 111 -11.98 10.37 -20.37
CA ARG A 111 -10.82 9.99 -21.21
C ARG A 111 -9.49 10.39 -20.55
N GLU A 112 -9.43 11.55 -19.94
CA GLU A 112 -8.25 12.01 -19.20
C GLU A 112 -8.00 11.08 -17.98
N ALA A 113 -9.04 10.75 -17.22
CA ALA A 113 -8.96 9.81 -16.11
C ALA A 113 -8.51 8.41 -16.56
N ALA A 114 -9.05 7.91 -17.68
CA ALA A 114 -8.64 6.63 -18.25
C ALA A 114 -7.15 6.61 -18.64
N LYS A 115 -6.65 7.72 -19.20
CA LYS A 115 -5.24 7.89 -19.54
C LYS A 115 -4.37 7.93 -18.28
N ALA A 116 -4.75 8.72 -17.27
CA ALA A 116 -4.06 8.82 -16.00
C ALA A 116 -3.95 7.46 -15.29
N GLY A 117 -5.08 6.72 -15.18
CA GLY A 117 -5.09 5.37 -14.62
C GLY A 117 -4.22 4.39 -15.41
N SER A 118 -4.21 4.49 -16.74
CA SER A 118 -3.35 3.65 -17.59
C SER A 118 -1.87 3.94 -17.38
N LEU A 119 -1.47 5.20 -17.19
CA LEU A 119 -0.11 5.59 -16.85
C LEU A 119 0.29 5.00 -15.49
N ARG A 120 -0.57 5.10 -14.49
CA ARG A 120 -0.34 4.52 -13.17
C ARG A 120 -0.10 3.01 -13.23
N ILE A 121 -0.98 2.28 -13.92
CA ILE A 121 -0.83 0.83 -14.09
C ILE A 121 0.46 0.49 -14.84
N ALA A 122 0.86 1.30 -15.84
CA ALA A 122 2.09 1.10 -16.59
C ALA A 122 3.33 1.31 -15.70
N ALA A 123 3.36 2.37 -14.89
CA ALA A 123 4.43 2.62 -13.93
C ALA A 123 4.58 1.49 -12.90
N ASP A 124 3.47 1.02 -12.33
CA ASP A 124 3.49 -0.11 -11.41
C ASP A 124 4.05 -1.39 -12.06
N ARG A 125 3.72 -1.62 -13.34
CA ARG A 125 4.30 -2.75 -14.10
C ARG A 125 5.78 -2.57 -14.39
N GLU A 126 6.25 -1.36 -14.67
CA GLU A 126 7.64 -1.05 -14.93
C GLU A 126 8.50 -1.25 -13.69
N ARG A 127 8.07 -0.76 -12.54
CA ARG A 127 8.71 -1.04 -11.23
C ARG A 127 8.86 -2.54 -10.99
N LEU A 128 7.85 -3.32 -11.37
CA LEU A 128 7.90 -4.77 -11.26
C LEU A 128 8.79 -5.43 -12.34
N ALA A 129 9.06 -4.75 -13.46
CA ALA A 129 9.81 -5.31 -14.59
C ALA A 129 11.33 -5.12 -14.51
N ASP A 130 11.81 -4.15 -13.72
CA ASP A 130 13.24 -3.75 -13.69
C ASP A 130 14.14 -4.74 -12.91
N GLY A 131 14.18 -5.99 -13.36
CA GLY A 131 15.05 -7.04 -12.80
C GLY A 131 14.62 -7.57 -11.42
N GLY A 132 13.72 -6.85 -10.74
CA GLY A 132 13.11 -7.25 -9.48
C GLY A 132 12.23 -8.50 -9.57
N PRO A 133 11.42 -8.74 -10.64
CA PRO A 133 10.45 -9.82 -10.66
C PRO A 133 11.08 -11.19 -10.51
N SER A 134 12.23 -11.43 -11.13
CA SER A 134 12.91 -12.73 -11.06
C SER A 134 13.47 -12.99 -9.67
N THR A 135 14.18 -12.01 -9.10
CA THR A 135 14.76 -12.11 -7.74
C THR A 135 13.65 -12.15 -6.70
N PHE A 136 12.68 -11.24 -6.78
CA PHE A 136 11.54 -11.19 -5.88
C PHE A 136 10.72 -12.50 -5.91
N THR A 137 10.42 -13.03 -7.10
CA THR A 137 9.71 -14.30 -7.24
C THR A 137 10.52 -15.46 -6.70
N THR A 138 11.85 -15.49 -6.93
CA THR A 138 12.72 -16.53 -6.39
C THR A 138 12.69 -16.55 -4.86
N ILE A 139 12.94 -15.39 -4.22
CA ILE A 139 12.92 -15.27 -2.76
C ILE A 139 11.56 -15.66 -2.19
N ARG A 140 10.48 -15.18 -2.79
CA ARG A 140 9.12 -15.47 -2.37
C ARG A 140 8.78 -16.95 -2.46
N CYS A 141 9.24 -17.62 -3.49
CA CYS A 141 8.98 -19.06 -3.69
C CYS A 141 9.78 -19.96 -2.76
N GLU A 142 10.73 -19.44 -1.97
CA GLU A 142 11.38 -20.20 -0.90
C GLU A 142 10.47 -20.43 0.33
N ALA A 143 9.37 -19.68 0.45
CA ALA A 143 8.39 -19.93 1.51
C ALA A 143 7.45 -21.11 1.19
N ASP A 144 6.71 -21.55 2.21
CA ASP A 144 5.66 -22.55 2.03
C ASP A 144 4.46 -21.98 1.29
N TRP A 145 4.23 -22.50 0.09
CA TRP A 145 3.06 -22.19 -0.73
C TRP A 145 2.20 -23.44 -0.90
N PRO A 146 0.86 -23.34 -0.71
CA PRO A 146 -0.04 -24.47 -0.95
C PRO A 146 0.09 -24.96 -2.40
N LYS A 147 0.23 -26.28 -2.57
CA LYS A 147 0.39 -26.89 -3.91
C LYS A 147 -0.95 -27.14 -4.61
N GLY A 148 -2.04 -27.20 -3.86
CA GLY A 148 -3.37 -27.45 -4.42
C GLY A 148 -4.10 -26.13 -4.72
N THR A 149 -4.69 -25.98 -5.90
CA THR A 149 -5.36 -24.76 -6.33
C THR A 149 -6.71 -24.52 -5.66
N GLY A 150 -7.32 -25.52 -5.04
CA GLY A 150 -8.67 -25.43 -4.45
C GLY A 150 -8.80 -24.34 -3.37
N GLY A 151 -7.77 -24.22 -2.50
CA GLY A 151 -7.72 -23.18 -1.47
C GLY A 151 -7.62 -21.78 -2.09
N TYR A 152 -6.79 -21.60 -3.12
CA TYR A 152 -6.67 -20.32 -3.82
C TYR A 152 -8.01 -19.87 -4.42
N TYR A 153 -8.73 -20.76 -5.10
CA TYR A 153 -10.03 -20.41 -5.67
C TYR A 153 -11.10 -20.15 -4.60
N ALA A 154 -11.00 -20.79 -3.43
CA ALA A 154 -11.88 -20.47 -2.32
C ALA A 154 -11.61 -19.06 -1.80
N ASP A 155 -10.34 -18.72 -1.59
CA ASP A 155 -9.92 -17.39 -1.12
C ASP A 155 -10.22 -16.31 -2.17
N MET A 156 -10.01 -16.57 -3.46
CA MET A 156 -10.38 -15.63 -4.53
C MET A 156 -11.86 -15.24 -4.44
N ARG A 157 -12.76 -16.22 -4.25
CA ARG A 157 -14.20 -15.94 -4.08
C ARG A 157 -14.46 -15.16 -2.79
N GLU A 158 -13.91 -15.64 -1.66
CA GLU A 158 -14.11 -15.00 -0.37
C GLU A 158 -13.63 -13.54 -0.37
N TYR A 159 -12.44 -13.30 -0.92
CA TYR A 159 -11.83 -11.97 -0.92
C TYR A 159 -12.48 -11.02 -1.91
N THR A 160 -13.00 -11.53 -3.05
CA THR A 160 -13.82 -10.74 -3.97
C THR A 160 -15.14 -10.31 -3.31
N ASP A 161 -15.77 -11.22 -2.58
CA ASP A 161 -17.08 -10.95 -1.97
C ASP A 161 -16.99 -10.03 -0.74
N LYS A 162 -15.89 -10.10 0.04
CA LYS A 162 -15.79 -9.43 1.34
C LYS A 162 -14.92 -8.17 1.33
N TYR A 163 -13.98 -8.08 0.41
CA TYR A 163 -12.93 -7.05 0.44
C TYR A 163 -12.91 -6.25 -0.87
N ALA A 164 -13.90 -5.37 -0.99
CA ALA A 164 -14.05 -4.49 -2.15
C ALA A 164 -12.78 -3.64 -2.34
N TYR A 165 -12.37 -3.44 -3.57
CA TYR A 165 -11.15 -2.71 -3.99
C TYR A 165 -9.83 -3.22 -3.38
N GLY A 166 -9.85 -4.29 -2.62
CA GLY A 166 -8.65 -4.95 -2.09
C GLY A 166 -7.95 -5.87 -3.09
N LEU A 167 -8.37 -5.89 -4.35
CA LEU A 167 -7.87 -6.78 -5.42
C LEU A 167 -7.79 -8.26 -5.00
N GLY A 168 -8.75 -8.71 -4.19
CA GLY A 168 -8.74 -10.02 -3.56
C GLY A 168 -8.57 -11.19 -4.52
N ALA A 169 -9.24 -11.16 -5.68
CA ALA A 169 -9.10 -12.19 -6.71
C ALA A 169 -7.66 -12.26 -7.24
N MET A 170 -6.98 -11.12 -7.42
CA MET A 170 -5.61 -11.06 -7.93
C MET A 170 -4.60 -11.49 -6.86
N LEU A 171 -4.70 -10.94 -5.65
CA LEU A 171 -3.74 -11.17 -4.57
C LEU A 171 -3.82 -12.57 -3.96
N SER A 172 -4.97 -13.24 -4.08
CA SER A 172 -5.16 -14.62 -3.59
C SER A 172 -5.01 -15.68 -4.67
N ALA A 173 -4.85 -15.31 -5.95
CA ALA A 173 -4.73 -16.24 -7.06
C ALA A 173 -3.52 -17.18 -6.96
N PRO A 174 -3.58 -18.39 -7.58
CA PRO A 174 -2.39 -19.18 -7.81
C PRO A 174 -1.37 -18.42 -8.65
N ASP A 175 -0.10 -18.49 -8.28
CA ASP A 175 0.99 -17.82 -8.98
C ASP A 175 2.17 -18.74 -9.29
N ALA A 176 3.31 -18.16 -9.72
CA ALA A 176 4.50 -18.93 -10.05
C ALA A 176 4.96 -19.84 -8.90
N CYS A 177 4.81 -19.41 -7.64
CA CYS A 177 5.22 -20.19 -6.48
C CYS A 177 4.29 -21.39 -6.22
N THR A 178 3.01 -21.30 -6.62
CA THR A 178 2.07 -22.41 -6.58
C THR A 178 2.50 -23.56 -7.51
N PHE A 179 3.03 -23.20 -8.69
CA PHE A 179 3.37 -24.13 -9.76
C PHE A 179 4.85 -24.48 -9.84
N ARG A 180 5.67 -24.07 -8.86
CA ARG A 180 7.09 -24.42 -8.85
C ARG A 180 7.32 -25.92 -8.85
N SER A 181 8.36 -26.36 -9.55
CA SER A 181 8.72 -27.77 -9.73
C SER A 181 9.58 -28.32 -8.56
N TYR A 182 10.00 -27.47 -7.64
CA TYR A 182 10.85 -27.83 -6.51
C TYR A 182 10.14 -27.58 -5.18
N THR A 183 10.70 -28.10 -4.12
CA THR A 183 10.36 -27.76 -2.73
C THR A 183 11.63 -27.18 -2.10
N PRO A 184 11.55 -26.04 -1.40
CA PRO A 184 12.71 -25.50 -0.70
C PRO A 184 13.33 -26.51 0.23
N ASP A 185 14.66 -26.65 0.17
CA ASP A 185 15.41 -27.60 0.99
C ASP A 185 15.54 -27.11 2.43
N GLU A 186 15.56 -25.79 2.61
CA GLU A 186 15.70 -25.15 3.91
C GLU A 186 14.36 -24.62 4.43
N LYS A 187 14.21 -24.67 5.74
CA LYS A 187 13.07 -24.02 6.40
C LYS A 187 13.33 -22.52 6.53
N PRO A 188 12.28 -21.68 6.52
CA PRO A 188 12.43 -20.26 6.83
C PRO A 188 13.19 -20.06 8.14
N VAL A 189 14.06 -19.07 8.19
CA VAL A 189 14.84 -18.72 9.39
C VAL A 189 13.88 -18.35 10.52
N GLU A 190 14.07 -18.96 11.67
CA GLU A 190 13.31 -18.58 12.85
C GLU A 190 13.72 -17.17 13.31
N LEU A 191 12.78 -16.24 13.26
CA LEU A 191 13.01 -14.87 13.76
C LEU A 191 13.00 -14.89 15.30
N LYS A 192 14.16 -14.70 15.88
CA LYS A 192 14.34 -14.60 17.33
C LYS A 192 15.48 -13.66 17.66
N ARG A 193 15.40 -13.02 18.81
CA ARG A 193 16.53 -12.26 19.34
C ARG A 193 17.59 -13.23 19.86
N ASP A 194 18.79 -13.09 19.36
CA ASP A 194 19.93 -13.90 19.75
C ASP A 194 21.20 -13.00 19.91
N GLY A 195 21.25 -12.28 21.03
CA GLY A 195 22.43 -11.53 21.43
C GLY A 195 22.70 -10.19 20.74
N TYR A 196 21.92 -9.79 19.75
CA TYR A 196 22.08 -8.47 19.11
C TYR A 196 21.31 -7.37 19.87
N PRO A 197 21.72 -6.08 19.71
CA PRO A 197 21.10 -4.94 20.39
C PRO A 197 19.62 -4.76 20.03
N THR A 198 18.90 -4.03 20.87
CA THR A 198 17.50 -3.66 20.59
C THR A 198 17.44 -2.76 19.37
N GLY A 199 16.59 -3.08 18.43
CA GLY A 199 16.28 -2.29 17.24
C GLY A 199 15.02 -1.46 17.40
N ILE A 200 14.60 -0.87 16.29
CA ILE A 200 13.33 -0.15 16.15
C ILE A 200 12.49 -0.83 15.07
N VAL A 201 11.20 -0.98 15.32
CA VAL A 201 10.17 -1.28 14.32
C VAL A 201 9.31 -0.04 14.18
N VAL A 202 9.04 0.40 12.95
CA VAL A 202 8.08 1.47 12.64
C VAL A 202 6.88 0.84 11.96
N GLN A 203 5.67 1.32 12.27
CA GLN A 203 4.45 0.81 11.66
C GLN A 203 3.32 1.82 11.68
N GLY A 204 2.72 2.06 10.51
CA GLY A 204 1.50 2.85 10.38
C GLY A 204 0.24 2.05 10.71
N HIS A 205 -0.75 2.74 11.28
CA HIS A 205 -2.02 2.11 11.68
C HIS A 205 -2.79 1.51 10.50
N TYR A 206 -2.73 2.16 9.34
CA TYR A 206 -3.49 1.79 8.16
C TYR A 206 -2.59 1.48 6.96
N ASP A 207 -1.31 1.14 7.23
CA ASP A 207 -0.38 0.71 6.18
C ASP A 207 -1.03 -0.40 5.34
N THR A 208 -1.25 -0.08 4.07
CA THR A 208 -1.95 -0.96 3.14
C THR A 208 -1.06 -2.05 2.56
N GLN A 209 0.26 -1.93 2.67
CA GLN A 209 1.20 -2.90 2.09
C GLN A 209 1.70 -3.91 3.13
N THR A 210 2.00 -3.42 4.34
CA THR A 210 2.33 -4.28 5.49
C THR A 210 1.33 -4.00 6.62
N ALA A 211 0.23 -4.74 6.60
CA ALA A 211 -0.89 -4.49 7.48
C ALA A 211 -0.49 -4.38 8.96
N TRP A 212 -1.12 -3.46 9.68
CA TRP A 212 -0.87 -3.06 11.08
C TRP A 212 -0.39 -4.19 12.00
N ALA A 213 -1.01 -5.37 11.93
CA ALA A 213 -0.66 -6.48 12.80
C ALA A 213 0.80 -6.94 12.70
N GLY A 214 1.52 -6.56 11.63
CA GLY A 214 2.92 -6.91 11.40
C GLY A 214 3.86 -6.23 12.39
N GLY A 215 3.79 -4.90 12.50
CA GLY A 215 4.70 -4.12 13.33
C GLY A 215 4.71 -4.53 14.81
N PRO A 216 3.57 -4.50 15.52
CA PRO A 216 3.52 -4.94 16.91
C PRO A 216 3.96 -6.40 17.12
N ALA A 217 3.62 -7.30 16.18
CA ALA A 217 4.04 -8.69 16.27
C ALA A 217 5.55 -8.84 16.07
N MET A 218 6.15 -8.08 15.14
CA MET A 218 7.58 -8.09 14.89
C MET A 218 8.35 -7.48 16.06
N ALA A 219 7.93 -6.30 16.54
CA ALA A 219 8.54 -5.65 17.71
C ALA A 219 8.52 -6.58 18.94
N LYS A 220 7.40 -7.24 19.20
CA LYS A 220 7.28 -8.21 20.27
C LYS A 220 8.21 -9.43 20.07
N ARG A 221 8.29 -9.97 18.84
CA ARG A 221 9.13 -11.13 18.50
C ARG A 221 10.60 -10.82 18.71
N LEU A 222 11.03 -9.66 18.26
CA LEU A 222 12.42 -9.23 18.33
C LEU A 222 12.76 -8.48 19.63
N ARG A 223 11.77 -8.14 20.46
CA ARG A 223 11.91 -7.28 21.65
C ARG A 223 12.50 -5.92 21.30
N ASP A 224 12.07 -5.37 20.18
CA ASP A 224 12.47 -4.06 19.69
C ASP A 224 11.49 -2.98 20.15
N SER A 225 11.93 -1.73 20.14
CA SER A 225 11.08 -0.56 20.33
C SER A 225 10.10 -0.44 19.15
N LEU A 226 8.89 0.06 19.41
CA LEU A 226 7.88 0.27 18.36
C LEU A 226 7.59 1.77 18.23
N ILE A 227 7.75 2.32 17.05
CA ILE A 227 7.21 3.62 16.67
C ILE A 227 5.92 3.40 15.89
N ILE A 228 4.83 3.98 16.37
CA ILE A 228 3.51 3.89 15.76
C ILE A 228 3.23 5.19 15.03
N VAL A 229 2.96 5.11 13.74
CA VAL A 229 2.49 6.26 12.95
C VAL A 229 0.97 6.24 12.95
N GLU A 230 0.37 7.20 13.67
CA GLU A 230 -1.07 7.22 13.92
C GLU A 230 -1.86 7.73 12.71
N ASN A 231 -2.98 7.07 12.42
CA ASN A 231 -3.90 7.47 11.36
C ASN A 231 -3.26 7.60 9.96
N ASP A 232 -2.30 6.75 9.64
CA ASP A 232 -1.55 6.82 8.40
C ASP A 232 -1.66 5.54 7.58
N SER A 233 -1.85 5.67 6.28
CA SER A 233 -1.98 4.57 5.31
C SER A 233 -0.73 4.34 4.47
N ASN A 234 0.29 5.19 4.59
CA ASN A 234 1.52 5.07 3.84
C ASN A 234 2.38 3.89 4.26
N HIS A 235 3.39 3.63 3.47
CA HIS A 235 4.35 2.55 3.66
C HIS A 235 5.77 3.09 3.52
N GLY A 236 6.56 2.95 4.59
CA GLY A 236 7.86 3.58 4.69
C GLY A 236 7.76 5.03 5.20
N TYR A 237 8.43 5.33 6.32
CA TYR A 237 8.24 6.59 7.04
C TYR A 237 9.54 7.36 7.25
N TYR A 238 10.66 6.66 7.31
CA TYR A 238 11.96 7.28 7.57
C TYR A 238 12.41 8.17 6.41
N GLY A 239 12.68 9.44 6.73
CA GLY A 239 13.15 10.43 5.74
C GLY A 239 12.04 10.99 4.82
N GLY A 240 10.79 10.59 5.01
CA GLY A 240 9.67 11.18 4.27
C GLY A 240 9.31 12.59 4.75
N PRO A 241 8.76 13.44 3.89
CA PRO A 241 8.58 14.88 4.16
C PRO A 241 7.62 15.18 5.31
N ASP A 242 6.67 14.29 5.61
CA ASP A 242 5.67 14.51 6.66
C ASP A 242 5.97 13.72 7.94
N TYR A 243 7.16 13.10 8.04
CA TYR A 243 7.50 12.16 9.11
C TYR A 243 8.69 12.57 9.97
N ASP A 244 8.86 13.87 10.20
CA ASP A 244 9.96 14.40 11.04
C ASP A 244 10.05 13.72 12.40
N CYS A 245 8.90 13.49 13.07
CA CYS A 245 8.86 12.80 14.37
C CYS A 245 9.44 11.37 14.31
N VAL A 246 9.20 10.64 13.23
CA VAL A 246 9.76 9.30 13.02
C VAL A 246 11.25 9.41 12.71
N THR A 247 11.60 10.32 11.80
CA THR A 247 12.97 10.55 11.32
C THR A 247 13.89 10.95 12.49
N GLU A 248 13.48 11.90 13.32
CA GLU A 248 14.25 12.33 14.50
C GLU A 248 14.53 11.18 15.47
N GLN A 249 13.51 10.37 15.81
CA GLN A 249 13.69 9.23 16.72
C GLN A 249 14.61 8.14 16.14
N ILE A 250 14.57 7.94 14.82
CA ILE A 250 15.45 6.98 14.13
C ILE A 250 16.88 7.54 14.07
N ASP A 251 17.06 8.82 13.78
CA ASP A 251 18.38 9.46 13.72
C ASP A 251 19.05 9.46 15.08
N ASP A 252 18.35 9.81 16.16
CA ASP A 252 18.85 9.71 17.53
C ASP A 252 19.35 8.29 17.83
N TYR A 253 18.63 7.29 17.38
CA TYR A 253 19.06 5.92 17.58
C TYR A 253 20.22 5.52 16.66
N LEU A 254 20.17 5.84 15.37
CA LEU A 254 21.22 5.44 14.43
C LEU A 254 22.55 6.19 14.66
N ILE A 255 22.49 7.47 15.07
CA ILE A 255 23.67 8.32 15.27
C ILE A 255 24.20 8.17 16.70
N ASP A 256 23.35 8.37 17.71
CA ASP A 256 23.74 8.48 19.11
C ASP A 256 23.46 7.23 19.95
N GLY A 257 22.69 6.28 19.42
CA GLY A 257 22.31 5.05 20.12
C GLY A 257 21.19 5.26 21.14
N ILE A 258 20.44 6.36 21.01
CA ILE A 258 19.33 6.69 21.90
C ILE A 258 18.07 5.99 21.40
N LEU A 259 17.64 4.95 22.08
CA LEU A 259 16.40 4.28 21.75
C LEU A 259 15.19 5.10 22.19
N PRO A 260 14.11 5.15 21.39
CA PRO A 260 12.81 5.62 21.86
C PRO A 260 12.29 4.72 22.98
N GLY A 261 11.21 5.10 23.64
CA GLY A 261 10.53 4.25 24.60
C GLY A 261 10.16 2.88 24.01
N SER A 262 9.68 1.96 24.84
CA SER A 262 9.27 0.62 24.37
C SER A 262 8.16 0.69 23.29
N ALA A 263 7.30 1.72 23.36
CA ALA A 263 6.36 2.12 22.32
C ALA A 263 6.18 3.63 22.37
N THR A 264 6.27 4.30 21.22
CA THR A 264 6.04 5.73 21.04
C THR A 264 5.11 5.95 19.86
N THR A 265 4.47 7.11 19.80
CA THR A 265 3.58 7.47 18.68
C THR A 265 4.08 8.72 17.99
N CYS A 266 3.92 8.75 16.68
CA CYS A 266 4.14 9.93 15.83
C CYS A 266 2.85 10.22 15.05
N PRO A 267 2.54 11.49 14.74
CA PRO A 267 1.43 11.79 13.86
C PRO A 267 1.71 11.24 12.46
N GLY A 268 0.66 10.81 11.78
CA GLY A 268 0.71 10.46 10.36
C GLY A 268 0.49 11.67 9.46
N GLN A 269 0.59 11.43 8.17
CA GLN A 269 0.34 12.43 7.14
C GLN A 269 -1.12 12.94 7.23
N PRO A 270 -1.37 14.25 7.15
CA PRO A 270 -2.71 14.77 7.13
C PRO A 270 -3.44 14.40 5.85
N MET A 271 -4.74 14.18 5.93
CA MET A 271 -5.61 14.10 4.76
C MET A 271 -5.75 15.47 4.09
N PRO A 272 -6.04 15.54 2.78
CA PRO A 272 -6.22 16.81 2.08
C PRO A 272 -7.31 17.67 2.72
N ASN A 273 -7.02 18.96 2.89
CA ASN A 273 -7.98 19.95 3.39
C ASN A 273 -8.55 20.77 2.23
N LEU A 274 -9.64 20.31 1.64
CA LEU A 274 -10.25 20.94 0.46
C LEU A 274 -10.84 22.32 0.75
N LYS A 275 -11.20 22.62 2.01
CA LYS A 275 -11.76 23.92 2.41
C LYS A 275 -10.74 25.05 2.44
N SER A 276 -9.45 24.74 2.35
CA SER A 276 -8.35 25.70 2.35
C SER A 276 -7.66 25.84 0.98
N ALA A 277 -7.99 25.00 0.01
CA ALA A 277 -7.45 25.10 -1.32
C ALA A 277 -8.08 26.28 -2.05
N ASP A 278 -7.29 27.32 -2.33
CA ASP A 278 -7.62 28.31 -3.36
C ASP A 278 -7.81 27.53 -4.68
N THR A 279 -8.96 27.67 -5.31
CA THR A 279 -9.46 26.93 -6.48
C THR A 279 -8.67 27.23 -7.77
N ALA A 280 -7.36 27.20 -7.72
CA ALA A 280 -6.52 27.68 -8.82
C ALA A 280 -5.87 26.58 -9.68
N ASP A 281 -6.03 25.29 -9.39
CA ASP A 281 -5.31 24.24 -10.11
C ASP A 281 -6.15 22.96 -10.34
N GLU A 282 -7.35 23.11 -10.92
CA GLU A 282 -8.20 21.97 -11.29
C GLU A 282 -7.80 21.27 -12.61
N ASP A 283 -6.76 21.73 -13.31
CA ASP A 283 -6.76 21.52 -14.76
C ASP A 283 -6.00 20.31 -15.31
N ASN A 284 -5.25 19.48 -14.52
CA ASN A 284 -4.60 18.33 -15.16
C ASN A 284 -4.45 17.08 -14.27
N LEU A 285 -5.46 16.23 -14.26
CA LEU A 285 -5.43 14.94 -13.56
C LEU A 285 -4.24 14.06 -13.98
N THR A 286 -3.88 14.06 -15.27
CA THR A 286 -2.73 13.28 -15.76
C THR A 286 -1.43 13.81 -15.18
N GLU A 287 -1.26 15.13 -15.06
CA GLU A 287 -0.09 15.76 -14.45
C GLU A 287 0.00 15.42 -12.96
N LYS A 288 -1.11 15.55 -12.23
CA LYS A 288 -1.19 15.16 -10.81
C LYS A 288 -0.88 13.69 -10.57
N VAL A 289 -1.38 12.79 -11.42
CA VAL A 289 -1.05 11.36 -11.35
C VAL A 289 0.42 11.12 -11.68
N GLN A 290 0.97 11.81 -12.69
CA GLN A 290 2.38 11.70 -13.03
C GLN A 290 3.28 12.22 -11.90
N GLU A 291 2.94 13.37 -11.31
CA GLU A 291 3.63 13.92 -10.14
C GLU A 291 3.65 12.92 -8.97
N GLN A 292 2.51 12.27 -8.69
CA GLN A 292 2.45 11.23 -7.66
C GLN A 292 3.34 10.02 -7.98
N ILE A 293 3.37 9.59 -9.24
CA ILE A 293 4.26 8.50 -9.68
C ILE A 293 5.72 8.91 -9.47
N ASP A 294 6.09 10.13 -9.88
CA ASP A 294 7.45 10.64 -9.76
C ASP A 294 7.87 10.78 -8.28
N GLU A 295 6.98 11.28 -7.41
CA GLU A 295 7.23 11.36 -5.96
C GLU A 295 7.44 9.97 -5.33
N GLU A 296 6.66 8.96 -5.73
CA GLU A 296 6.85 7.59 -5.25
C GLU A 296 8.16 6.96 -5.76
N GLU A 297 8.65 7.38 -6.94
CA GLU A 297 9.94 6.92 -7.48
C GLU A 297 11.14 7.64 -6.84
N GLU A 298 10.98 8.90 -6.41
CA GLU A 298 12.01 9.66 -5.71
C GLU A 298 12.22 9.22 -4.25
N GLN A 299 11.32 8.43 -3.68
CA GLN A 299 11.55 7.84 -2.36
C GLN A 299 12.86 7.03 -2.41
N PRO A 300 13.86 7.40 -1.61
CA PRO A 300 15.18 6.77 -1.71
C PRO A 300 15.03 5.27 -1.47
N ALA A 301 15.48 4.48 -2.43
CA ALA A 301 15.64 3.06 -2.19
C ALA A 301 16.42 2.86 -0.88
N PRO A 302 15.99 1.95 -0.01
CA PRO A 302 16.70 1.71 1.24
C PRO A 302 18.18 1.48 0.94
N PRO A 303 19.12 2.07 1.69
CA PRO A 303 20.53 1.98 1.40
C PRO A 303 20.95 0.52 1.27
N VAL A 304 21.55 0.18 0.13
CA VAL A 304 22.10 -1.16 -0.10
C VAL A 304 23.10 -1.43 1.02
N PRO A 305 22.91 -2.45 1.84
CA PRO A 305 23.87 -2.74 2.91
C PRO A 305 25.25 -2.99 2.29
N ALA A 306 26.29 -2.39 2.88
CA ALA A 306 27.65 -2.58 2.46
C ALA A 306 27.97 -4.09 2.42
N PRO A 307 28.73 -4.58 1.41
CA PRO A 307 29.06 -5.98 1.31
C PRO A 307 29.76 -6.44 2.59
N ILE A 308 29.25 -7.52 3.18
CA ILE A 308 29.86 -8.15 4.35
C ILE A 308 31.28 -8.54 3.95
N PRO A 309 32.32 -8.08 4.65
CA PRO A 309 33.68 -8.52 4.35
C PRO A 309 33.76 -10.04 4.51
N ALA A 310 34.34 -10.69 3.51
CA ALA A 310 34.57 -12.12 3.55
C ALA A 310 35.43 -12.48 4.78
N ALA A 311 34.95 -13.44 5.59
CA ALA A 311 35.67 -13.96 6.75
C ALA A 311 36.84 -14.84 6.33
#